data_89014524b363bced3510f11072b02b8e
#
_entry.id   89014524b363bced3510f11072b02b8e
#
_cell.length_a   1.000
_cell.length_b   1.000
_cell.length_c   1.000
_cell.angle_alpha   90.00
_cell.angle_beta   90.00
_cell.angle_gamma   90.00
#
_symmetry.space_group_name_H-M   'P 1'
#
loop_
_entity.id
_entity.type
_entity.pdbx_description
1 polymer ?
#
loop_
_entity_poly.entity_id
_entity_poly.type
_entity_poly.pdbx_seq_one_letter_code
_entity_poly.pdbx_strand_id
1 'polypeptide(L)'
;MCLINVKAFLEREQLFAQRKRSDHQAKVLEFGDDEVTEYAILSHRWIKQEVDFNEAVKLTKMDEEERTEIRQCDGYRKIIQSCKQVKKDGYKWLWVNTCCINKWSSPELSKAINTMYRWYENVRVCYTYLHDVSSSSFPTACNNERYPKSDGWPEWFSHGWTLQEMIAPRDVQFFNKDWYPIGNKSALSLILQDITWVPQDILREGLSSNCPCVVQIMSWAANRMTTWVEDRAYSLMGLLDMNMPMLYGEGKKAFQHLQLEIICVLNDQSIFAWHCDEKNGADLQYPCGWPELLRGL
;
A
#
# COMPACT_ATOMS: atom_id res chain seq x y z
N MET A 1 6.16 -13.55 7.84
CA MET A 1 6.04 -12.78 6.58
C MET A 1 6.89 -13.41 5.49
N CYS A 2 6.43 -13.46 4.23
CA CYS A 2 7.23 -13.92 3.09
C CYS A 2 8.01 -12.75 2.50
N LEU A 3 9.29 -12.91 2.17
CA LEU A 3 10.19 -11.88 1.71
C LEU A 3 10.98 -12.32 0.47
N ILE A 4 11.29 -11.39 -0.41
CA ILE A 4 12.22 -11.61 -1.52
C ILE A 4 13.65 -11.51 -0.99
N ASN A 5 14.44 -12.57 -1.20
CA ASN A 5 15.89 -12.50 -1.05
C ASN A 5 16.48 -11.77 -2.26
N VAL A 6 16.86 -10.51 -2.04
CA VAL A 6 17.28 -9.59 -3.12
C VAL A 6 18.53 -10.11 -3.85
N LYS A 7 19.49 -10.69 -3.14
CA LYS A 7 20.68 -11.26 -3.75
C LYS A 7 20.32 -12.43 -4.67
N ALA A 8 19.56 -13.41 -4.15
CA ALA A 8 19.11 -14.57 -4.92
C ALA A 8 18.25 -14.17 -6.15
N PHE A 9 17.36 -13.17 -5.98
CA PHE A 9 16.56 -12.64 -7.07
C PHE A 9 17.42 -12.03 -8.19
N LEU A 10 18.36 -11.15 -7.86
CA LEU A 10 19.21 -10.49 -8.85
C LEU A 10 20.21 -11.45 -9.52
N GLU A 11 20.75 -12.43 -8.78
CA GLU A 11 21.60 -13.49 -9.36
C GLU A 11 20.80 -14.35 -10.36
N ARG A 12 19.56 -14.73 -10.02
CA ARG A 12 18.66 -15.42 -10.94
C ARG A 12 18.43 -14.62 -12.22
N GLU A 13 18.21 -13.32 -12.12
CA GLU A 13 18.04 -12.46 -13.29
C GLU A 13 19.27 -12.39 -14.18
N GLN A 14 20.45 -12.38 -13.60
CA GLN A 14 21.71 -12.43 -14.37
C GLN A 14 21.86 -13.75 -15.14
N LEU A 15 21.47 -14.90 -14.52
CA LEU A 15 21.50 -16.19 -15.18
C LEU A 15 20.51 -16.25 -16.34
N PHE A 16 19.29 -15.74 -16.17
CA PHE A 16 18.31 -15.67 -17.25
C PHE A 16 18.78 -14.80 -18.42
N ALA A 17 19.42 -13.65 -18.14
CA ALA A 17 20.01 -12.80 -19.17
C ALA A 17 21.12 -13.49 -19.96
N GLN A 18 21.86 -14.40 -19.33
CA GLN A 18 22.93 -15.21 -19.96
C GLN A 18 22.40 -16.50 -20.62
N ARG A 19 21.10 -16.74 -20.66
CA ARG A 19 20.47 -17.99 -21.12
C ARG A 19 21.01 -19.25 -20.43
N LYS A 20 21.52 -19.13 -19.21
CA LYS A 20 22.01 -20.25 -18.41
C LYS A 20 20.85 -20.82 -17.59
N ARG A 21 20.74 -22.16 -17.53
CA ARG A 21 19.82 -22.80 -16.60
C ARG A 21 20.30 -22.54 -15.18
N SER A 22 19.39 -22.07 -14.34
CA SER A 22 19.63 -21.92 -12.92
C SER A 22 19.41 -23.28 -12.25
N ASP A 23 20.43 -24.12 -12.18
CA ASP A 23 20.40 -25.37 -11.38
C ASP A 23 20.47 -25.08 -9.87
N HIS A 24 20.78 -23.85 -9.48
CA HIS A 24 20.76 -23.42 -8.09
C HIS A 24 19.35 -22.96 -7.70
N GLN A 25 18.66 -23.81 -6.94
CA GLN A 25 17.39 -23.53 -6.25
C GLN A 25 17.61 -22.53 -5.09
N ALA A 26 18.29 -21.41 -5.33
CA ALA A 26 18.26 -20.36 -4.34
C ALA A 26 16.81 -19.88 -4.18
N LYS A 27 16.23 -20.13 -2.99
CA LYS A 27 14.88 -19.70 -2.70
C LYS A 27 14.85 -18.18 -2.80
N VAL A 28 14.12 -17.68 -3.78
CA VAL A 28 13.92 -16.25 -3.96
C VAL A 28 12.94 -15.71 -2.94
N LEU A 29 11.93 -16.51 -2.56
CA LEU A 29 10.99 -16.18 -1.50
C LEU A 29 11.31 -16.99 -0.25
N GLU A 30 11.51 -16.31 0.86
CA GLU A 30 11.83 -16.89 2.15
C GLU A 30 10.91 -16.33 3.24
N PHE A 31 10.64 -17.12 4.28
CA PHE A 31 9.87 -16.67 5.43
C PHE A 31 10.81 -16.03 6.46
N GLY A 32 10.48 -14.80 6.87
CA GLY A 32 11.17 -14.05 7.91
C GLY A 32 10.22 -13.63 9.03
N ASP A 33 10.80 -13.29 10.16
CA ASP A 33 10.11 -12.65 11.27
C ASP A 33 10.13 -11.14 11.05
N ASP A 34 8.95 -10.51 11.04
CA ASP A 34 8.82 -9.07 10.78
C ASP A 34 9.26 -8.19 11.96
N GLU A 35 9.43 -8.75 13.14
CA GLU A 35 9.94 -8.00 14.30
C GLU A 35 11.48 -7.95 14.35
N VAL A 36 12.14 -8.97 13.80
CA VAL A 36 13.62 -9.11 13.88
C VAL A 36 14.30 -8.85 12.53
N THR A 37 13.62 -9.13 11.43
CA THR A 37 14.21 -9.04 10.10
C THR A 37 14.21 -7.59 9.58
N GLU A 38 15.36 -7.07 9.19
CA GLU A 38 15.47 -5.77 8.51
C GLU A 38 15.13 -5.92 7.03
N TYR A 39 14.09 -5.24 6.58
CA TYR A 39 13.60 -5.31 5.20
C TYR A 39 13.15 -3.95 4.67
N ALA A 40 13.06 -3.84 3.35
CA ALA A 40 12.40 -2.74 2.66
C ALA A 40 11.03 -3.19 2.13
N ILE A 41 10.13 -2.25 1.88
CA ILE A 41 8.83 -2.48 1.25
C ILE A 41 8.72 -1.69 -0.05
N LEU A 42 8.10 -2.30 -1.07
CA LEU A 42 7.62 -1.60 -2.25
C LEU A 42 6.13 -1.27 -2.08
N SER A 43 5.82 0.03 -2.05
CA SER A 43 4.46 0.57 -2.16
C SER A 43 4.22 1.05 -3.59
N HIS A 44 3.15 0.56 -4.23
CA HIS A 44 2.85 0.92 -5.61
C HIS A 44 1.37 0.68 -5.96
N ARG A 45 0.87 1.41 -6.93
CA ARG A 45 -0.42 1.09 -7.57
C ARG A 45 -0.29 -0.14 -8.46
N TRP A 46 -1.28 -1.01 -8.40
CA TRP A 46 -1.39 -2.11 -9.35
C TRP A 46 -1.80 -1.57 -10.71
N ILE A 47 -1.03 -1.94 -11.73
CA ILE A 47 -1.29 -1.60 -13.12
C ILE A 47 -1.75 -2.89 -13.84
N LYS A 48 -1.74 -2.93 -15.13
CA LYS A 48 -2.37 -4.01 -15.92
C LYS A 48 -1.84 -5.42 -15.67
N GLN A 49 -0.56 -5.59 -15.40
CA GLN A 49 0.08 -6.90 -15.17
C GLN A 49 1.02 -6.81 -13.98
N GLU A 50 0.62 -7.43 -12.89
CA GLU A 50 1.45 -7.61 -11.71
C GLU A 50 1.88 -9.07 -11.61
N VAL A 51 3.04 -9.31 -10.99
CA VAL A 51 3.53 -10.67 -10.73
C VAL A 51 2.92 -11.18 -9.43
N ASP A 52 2.20 -12.28 -9.50
CA ASP A 52 1.62 -12.91 -8.33
C ASP A 52 2.61 -13.86 -7.61
N PHE A 53 2.18 -14.38 -6.46
CA PHE A 53 2.97 -15.32 -5.65
C PHE A 53 3.33 -16.60 -6.42
N ASN A 54 2.37 -17.18 -7.17
CA ASN A 54 2.58 -18.40 -7.91
C ASN A 54 3.57 -18.22 -9.07
N GLU A 55 3.44 -17.11 -9.80
CA GLU A 55 4.36 -16.73 -10.87
C GLU A 55 5.78 -16.54 -10.33
N ALA A 56 5.93 -15.81 -9.20
CA ALA A 56 7.22 -15.59 -8.57
C ALA A 56 7.89 -16.91 -8.11
N VAL A 57 7.11 -17.85 -7.56
CA VAL A 57 7.60 -19.16 -7.11
C VAL A 57 7.92 -20.09 -8.28
N LYS A 58 7.10 -20.11 -9.31
CA LYS A 58 7.22 -21.06 -10.43
C LYS A 58 8.14 -20.57 -11.54
N LEU A 59 8.56 -19.32 -11.55
CA LEU A 59 9.30 -18.68 -12.64
C LEU A 59 10.52 -19.50 -13.12
N THR A 60 11.22 -20.16 -12.22
CA THR A 60 12.38 -21.01 -12.56
C THR A 60 12.01 -22.32 -13.26
N LYS A 61 10.75 -22.77 -13.09
CA LYS A 61 10.23 -24.02 -13.66
C LYS A 61 9.46 -23.82 -14.96
N MET A 62 9.16 -22.57 -15.30
CA MET A 62 8.46 -22.19 -16.53
C MET A 62 9.39 -22.36 -17.75
N ASP A 63 8.80 -22.58 -18.91
CA ASP A 63 9.56 -22.55 -20.16
C ASP A 63 10.09 -21.14 -20.49
N GLU A 64 10.88 -21.00 -21.55
CA GLU A 64 11.53 -19.73 -21.88
C GLU A 64 10.51 -18.67 -22.37
N GLU A 65 9.44 -19.09 -23.01
CA GLU A 65 8.40 -18.21 -23.56
C GLU A 65 7.56 -17.63 -22.43
N GLU A 66 6.97 -18.47 -21.58
CA GLU A 66 6.21 -18.05 -20.39
C GLU A 66 7.03 -17.14 -19.47
N ARG A 67 8.28 -17.51 -19.22
CA ARG A 67 9.21 -16.71 -18.41
C ARG A 67 9.51 -15.34 -19.01
N THR A 68 9.62 -15.28 -20.34
CA THR A 68 9.88 -14.03 -21.06
C THR A 68 8.69 -13.09 -20.98
N GLU A 69 7.48 -13.60 -21.11
CA GLU A 69 6.25 -12.80 -20.96
C GLU A 69 6.17 -12.15 -19.57
N ILE A 70 6.36 -12.93 -18.50
CA ILE A 70 6.33 -12.42 -17.12
C ILE A 70 7.43 -11.36 -16.92
N ARG A 71 8.64 -11.60 -17.38
CA ARG A 71 9.79 -10.69 -17.21
C ARG A 71 9.63 -9.38 -18.00
N GLN A 72 8.81 -9.35 -19.02
CA GLN A 72 8.52 -8.14 -19.80
C GLN A 72 7.41 -7.28 -19.20
N CYS A 73 6.59 -7.82 -18.28
CA CYS A 73 5.50 -7.06 -17.69
C CYS A 73 6.00 -5.94 -16.75
N ASP A 74 5.18 -4.90 -16.60
CA ASP A 74 5.53 -3.74 -15.79
C ASP A 74 5.68 -4.10 -14.30
N GLY A 75 4.88 -5.05 -13.81
CA GLY A 75 4.98 -5.55 -12.44
C GLY A 75 6.35 -6.15 -12.13
N TYR A 76 6.89 -6.96 -13.06
CA TYR A 76 8.20 -7.55 -12.89
C TYR A 76 9.34 -6.52 -12.94
N ARG A 77 9.23 -5.53 -13.84
CA ARG A 77 10.18 -4.42 -13.92
C ARG A 77 10.23 -3.61 -12.63
N LYS A 78 9.07 -3.36 -11.99
CA LYS A 78 8.99 -2.72 -10.67
C LYS A 78 9.75 -3.51 -9.61
N ILE A 79 9.58 -4.83 -9.56
CA ILE A 79 10.30 -5.71 -8.62
C ILE A 79 11.81 -5.66 -8.85
N ILE A 80 12.27 -5.73 -10.11
CA ILE A 80 13.70 -5.64 -10.44
C ILE A 80 14.30 -4.31 -9.96
N GLN A 81 13.63 -3.19 -10.24
CA GLN A 81 14.14 -1.88 -9.89
C GLN A 81 14.16 -1.68 -8.37
N SER A 82 13.10 -2.13 -7.65
CA SER A 82 13.11 -2.12 -6.20
C SER A 82 14.22 -2.99 -5.61
N CYS A 83 14.47 -4.20 -6.15
CA CYS A 83 15.58 -5.04 -5.71
C CYS A 83 16.94 -4.36 -5.92
N LYS A 84 17.12 -3.64 -7.05
CA LYS A 84 18.35 -2.87 -7.29
C LYS A 84 18.52 -1.74 -6.27
N GLN A 85 17.44 -1.03 -5.94
CA GLN A 85 17.47 0.03 -4.94
C GLN A 85 17.76 -0.52 -3.54
N VAL A 86 17.06 -1.60 -3.14
CA VAL A 86 17.32 -2.32 -1.87
C VAL A 86 18.80 -2.72 -1.72
N LYS A 87 19.38 -3.28 -2.81
CA LYS A 87 20.81 -3.64 -2.83
C LYS A 87 21.73 -2.42 -2.70
N LYS A 88 21.38 -1.31 -3.35
CA LYS A 88 22.12 -0.05 -3.28
C LYS A 88 22.12 0.52 -1.87
N ASP A 89 20.99 0.42 -1.16
CA ASP A 89 20.82 0.93 0.20
C ASP A 89 21.32 -0.06 1.27
N GLY A 90 21.87 -1.21 0.85
CA GLY A 90 22.50 -2.18 1.74
C GLY A 90 21.55 -3.15 2.44
N TYR A 91 20.28 -3.17 2.09
CA TYR A 91 19.32 -4.13 2.64
C TYR A 91 19.37 -5.47 1.90
N LYS A 92 18.93 -6.51 2.59
CA LYS A 92 18.92 -7.90 2.07
C LYS A 92 17.56 -8.35 1.60
N TRP A 93 16.48 -7.81 2.18
CA TRP A 93 15.14 -8.30 2.04
C TRP A 93 14.20 -7.23 1.50
N LEU A 94 13.29 -7.64 0.61
CA LEU A 94 12.23 -6.81 0.06
C LEU A 94 10.88 -7.50 0.22
N TRP A 95 9.87 -6.76 0.69
CA TRP A 95 8.49 -7.19 0.65
C TRP A 95 7.72 -6.46 -0.45
N VAL A 96 6.90 -7.22 -1.20
CA VAL A 96 6.02 -6.69 -2.25
C VAL A 96 4.69 -7.40 -2.14
N ASN A 97 3.61 -6.66 -1.94
CA ASN A 97 2.28 -7.22 -1.67
C ASN A 97 1.74 -8.15 -2.77
N THR A 98 2.13 -7.95 -4.03
CA THR A 98 1.67 -8.75 -5.16
C THR A 98 2.22 -10.16 -5.13
N CYS A 99 3.52 -10.34 -4.89
CA CYS A 99 4.23 -11.61 -4.97
C CYS A 99 4.66 -12.21 -3.63
N CYS A 100 4.55 -11.46 -2.53
CA CYS A 100 4.85 -11.97 -1.19
C CYS A 100 3.63 -12.46 -0.41
N ILE A 101 2.42 -12.33 -0.94
CA ILE A 101 1.17 -12.82 -0.35
C ILE A 101 0.55 -13.85 -1.29
N ASN A 102 0.31 -15.06 -0.78
CA ASN A 102 -0.47 -16.06 -1.50
C ASN A 102 -1.98 -15.76 -1.37
N LYS A 103 -2.51 -15.02 -2.34
CA LYS A 103 -3.94 -14.61 -2.36
C LYS A 103 -4.92 -15.77 -2.57
N TRP A 104 -4.44 -16.92 -3.04
CA TRP A 104 -5.25 -18.12 -3.21
C TRP A 104 -5.47 -18.89 -1.90
N SER A 105 -4.70 -18.57 -0.84
CA SER A 105 -4.86 -19.11 0.50
C SER A 105 -5.64 -18.10 1.36
N SER A 106 -6.94 -18.34 1.57
CA SER A 106 -7.76 -17.45 2.40
C SER A 106 -7.21 -17.21 3.82
N PRO A 107 -6.66 -18.23 4.54
CA PRO A 107 -6.05 -18.00 5.85
C PRO A 107 -4.80 -17.13 5.78
N GLU A 108 -3.97 -17.29 4.74
CA GLU A 108 -2.76 -16.48 4.56
C GLU A 108 -3.09 -15.06 4.19
N LEU A 109 -4.07 -14.84 3.30
CA LEU A 109 -4.57 -13.53 2.92
C LEU A 109 -5.16 -12.80 4.14
N SER A 110 -6.01 -13.46 4.93
CA SER A 110 -6.60 -12.89 6.14
C SER A 110 -5.52 -12.50 7.15
N LYS A 111 -4.54 -13.37 7.39
CA LYS A 111 -3.39 -13.06 8.25
C LYS A 111 -2.61 -11.86 7.71
N ALA A 112 -2.32 -11.82 6.41
CA ALA A 112 -1.58 -10.74 5.78
C ALA A 112 -2.28 -9.39 5.96
N ILE A 113 -3.59 -9.32 5.68
CA ILE A 113 -4.36 -8.08 5.80
C ILE A 113 -4.40 -7.58 7.25
N ASN A 114 -4.65 -8.47 8.23
CA ASN A 114 -4.67 -8.10 9.65
C ASN A 114 -3.31 -7.66 10.21
N THR A 115 -2.19 -8.07 9.57
CA THR A 115 -0.84 -7.71 10.03
C THR A 115 -0.15 -6.68 9.16
N MET A 116 -0.77 -6.27 8.05
CA MET A 116 -0.14 -5.43 7.03
C MET A 116 0.34 -4.08 7.56
N TYR A 117 -0.46 -3.41 8.41
CA TYR A 117 -0.08 -2.15 9.03
C TYR A 117 1.23 -2.30 9.81
N ARG A 118 1.35 -3.35 10.65
CA ARG A 118 2.56 -3.64 11.42
C ARG A 118 3.77 -3.92 10.52
N TRP A 119 3.58 -4.55 9.36
CA TRP A 119 4.68 -4.74 8.42
C TRP A 119 5.19 -3.42 7.84
N TYR A 120 4.28 -2.48 7.56
CA TYR A 120 4.68 -1.12 7.15
C TYR A 120 5.28 -0.32 8.30
N GLU A 121 4.83 -0.52 9.53
CA GLU A 121 5.37 0.16 10.72
C GLU A 121 6.80 -0.30 11.06
N ASN A 122 7.07 -1.60 10.96
CA ASN A 122 8.37 -2.20 11.30
C ASN A 122 9.41 -2.11 10.18
N VAL A 123 9.03 -1.62 9.00
CA VAL A 123 9.93 -1.54 7.84
C VAL A 123 11.06 -0.52 8.07
N ARG A 124 12.25 -0.79 7.51
CA ARG A 124 13.36 0.16 7.51
C ARG A 124 13.16 1.30 6.54
N VAL A 125 12.62 0.99 5.34
CA VAL A 125 12.30 1.98 4.31
C VAL A 125 11.16 1.48 3.43
N CYS A 126 10.23 2.37 3.10
CA CYS A 126 9.17 2.14 2.13
C CYS A 126 9.50 2.91 0.84
N TYR A 127 9.70 2.19 -0.26
CA TYR A 127 9.86 2.77 -1.58
C TYR A 127 8.50 2.92 -2.24
N THR A 128 8.07 4.16 -2.42
CA THR A 128 6.79 4.48 -3.07
C THR A 128 7.00 4.83 -4.53
N TYR A 129 6.51 3.98 -5.41
CA TYR A 129 6.63 4.14 -6.86
C TYR A 129 5.39 4.83 -7.44
N LEU A 130 5.59 6.02 -8.00
CA LEU A 130 4.57 6.85 -8.65
C LEU A 130 4.66 6.67 -10.17
N HIS A 131 3.89 5.73 -10.70
CA HIS A 131 3.94 5.32 -12.12
C HIS A 131 3.55 6.42 -13.12
N ASP A 132 2.78 7.41 -12.67
CA ASP A 132 2.22 8.52 -13.45
C ASP A 132 3.02 9.82 -13.31
N VAL A 133 4.09 9.83 -12.49
CA VAL A 133 4.99 10.97 -12.35
C VAL A 133 6.21 10.80 -13.23
N SER A 134 6.35 11.67 -14.25
CA SER A 134 7.52 11.70 -15.17
C SER A 134 8.55 12.76 -14.81
N SER A 135 8.20 13.71 -13.93
CA SER A 135 9.11 14.77 -13.48
C SER A 135 10.24 14.23 -12.61
N SER A 136 11.39 14.88 -12.63
CA SER A 136 12.51 14.63 -11.72
C SER A 136 12.31 15.25 -10.33
N SER A 137 11.19 15.94 -10.10
CA SER A 137 10.79 16.51 -8.83
C SER A 137 9.38 16.06 -8.45
N PHE A 138 9.08 16.05 -7.15
CA PHE A 138 7.74 15.76 -6.64
C PHE A 138 6.75 16.85 -7.08
N PRO A 139 5.49 16.50 -7.47
CA PRO A 139 4.46 17.48 -7.81
C PRO A 139 4.11 18.36 -6.61
N THR A 140 4.22 19.68 -6.76
CA THR A 140 3.98 20.66 -5.68
C THR A 140 2.68 21.41 -5.83
N ALA A 141 1.95 21.19 -6.92
CA ALA A 141 0.66 21.81 -7.19
C ALA A 141 -0.33 20.80 -7.79
N CYS A 142 -1.60 20.96 -7.43
CA CYS A 142 -2.71 20.21 -8.02
C CYS A 142 -2.78 20.46 -9.53
N ASN A 143 -2.94 19.39 -10.32
CA ASN A 143 -3.05 19.46 -11.77
C ASN A 143 -4.07 18.44 -12.29
N ASN A 144 -5.31 18.87 -12.43
CA ASN A 144 -6.43 18.04 -12.90
C ASN A 144 -6.31 17.60 -14.38
N GLU A 145 -5.56 18.33 -15.21
CA GLU A 145 -5.31 17.91 -16.59
C GLU A 145 -4.37 16.70 -16.63
N ARG A 146 -3.38 16.70 -15.74
CA ARG A 146 -2.39 15.62 -15.65
C ARG A 146 -2.90 14.42 -14.87
N TYR A 147 -3.67 14.65 -13.80
CA TYR A 147 -4.18 13.62 -12.88
C TYR A 147 -5.71 13.71 -12.74
N PRO A 148 -6.47 13.49 -13.85
CA PRO A 148 -7.92 13.72 -13.87
C PRO A 148 -8.73 12.73 -13.00
N LYS A 149 -8.12 11.59 -12.62
CA LYS A 149 -8.78 10.51 -11.87
C LYS A 149 -8.54 10.55 -10.37
N SER A 150 -7.74 11.51 -9.90
CA SER A 150 -7.22 11.55 -8.53
C SER A 150 -7.09 12.98 -8.02
N ASP A 151 -8.08 13.82 -8.35
CA ASP A 151 -8.22 15.19 -7.86
C ASP A 151 -6.95 16.03 -8.06
N GLY A 152 -6.29 15.84 -9.21
CA GLY A 152 -5.10 16.61 -9.61
C GLY A 152 -3.80 16.17 -8.95
N TRP A 153 -3.75 15.02 -8.28
CA TRP A 153 -2.57 14.44 -7.66
C TRP A 153 -2.25 13.05 -8.22
N PRO A 154 -1.01 12.53 -8.07
CA PRO A 154 -0.68 11.18 -8.52
C PRO A 154 -1.66 10.13 -8.00
N GLU A 155 -2.06 9.18 -8.86
CA GLU A 155 -3.09 8.18 -8.55
C GLU A 155 -2.82 7.35 -7.27
N TRP A 156 -1.57 7.27 -6.84
CA TRP A 156 -1.21 6.60 -5.60
C TRP A 156 -1.92 7.18 -4.38
N PHE A 157 -2.10 8.52 -4.34
CA PHE A 157 -2.74 9.20 -3.21
C PHE A 157 -4.26 8.97 -3.12
N SER A 158 -4.90 8.55 -4.19
CA SER A 158 -6.34 8.29 -4.24
C SER A 158 -6.74 6.86 -3.82
N HIS A 159 -5.79 5.97 -3.53
CA HIS A 159 -6.11 4.58 -3.20
C HIS A 159 -6.22 4.35 -1.69
N GLY A 160 -7.20 3.50 -1.25
CA GLY A 160 -7.46 3.27 0.18
C GLY A 160 -6.25 2.70 0.92
N TRP A 161 -5.65 1.63 0.40
CA TRP A 161 -4.52 0.95 1.05
C TRP A 161 -3.28 1.84 1.24
N THR A 162 -3.05 2.80 0.32
CA THR A 162 -1.85 3.64 0.38
C THR A 162 -1.86 4.63 1.55
N LEU A 163 -2.98 4.83 2.23
CA LEU A 163 -3.04 5.66 3.43
C LEU A 163 -2.18 5.05 4.55
N GLN A 164 -2.37 3.77 4.87
CA GLN A 164 -1.53 3.10 5.86
C GLN A 164 -0.07 2.94 5.38
N GLU A 165 0.13 2.73 4.07
CA GLU A 165 1.46 2.62 3.46
C GLU A 165 2.27 3.93 3.57
N MET A 166 1.58 5.07 3.67
CA MET A 166 2.17 6.38 3.89
C MET A 166 2.40 6.68 5.38
N ILE A 167 1.42 6.38 6.24
CA ILE A 167 1.45 6.76 7.65
C ILE A 167 2.39 5.87 8.45
N ALA A 168 2.24 4.53 8.32
CA ALA A 168 2.91 3.57 9.18
C ALA A 168 4.45 3.59 9.09
N PRO A 169 5.10 3.61 7.90
CA PRO A 169 6.55 3.61 7.82
C PRO A 169 7.15 4.92 8.32
N ARG A 170 8.26 4.86 9.04
CA ARG A 170 9.01 6.07 9.44
C ARG A 170 9.69 6.74 8.25
N ASP A 171 10.32 5.95 7.37
CA ASP A 171 10.98 6.43 6.15
C ASP A 171 10.20 5.98 4.91
N VAL A 172 9.67 6.96 4.15
CA VAL A 172 9.03 6.75 2.85
C VAL A 172 9.77 7.58 1.82
N GLN A 173 10.28 6.91 0.80
CA GLN A 173 11.01 7.52 -0.32
C GLN A 173 10.19 7.42 -1.59
N PHE A 174 9.92 8.55 -2.22
CA PHE A 174 9.13 8.62 -3.45
C PHE A 174 10.01 8.52 -4.69
N PHE A 175 9.61 7.68 -5.63
CA PHE A 175 10.26 7.47 -6.92
C PHE A 175 9.28 7.77 -8.04
N ASN A 176 9.77 8.42 -9.11
CA ASN A 176 8.99 8.64 -10.33
C ASN A 176 8.93 7.35 -11.19
N LYS A 177 8.25 7.43 -12.34
CA LYS A 177 8.10 6.30 -13.27
C LYS A 177 9.42 5.70 -13.78
N ASP A 178 10.49 6.49 -13.78
CA ASP A 178 11.82 6.10 -14.25
C ASP A 178 12.76 5.69 -13.09
N TRP A 179 12.21 5.51 -11.88
CA TRP A 179 12.92 5.15 -10.66
C TRP A 179 13.96 6.19 -10.18
N TYR A 180 13.78 7.46 -10.53
CA TYR A 180 14.54 8.54 -9.92
C TYR A 180 13.88 8.95 -8.60
N PRO A 181 14.67 9.13 -7.51
CA PRO A 181 14.15 9.62 -6.24
C PRO A 181 13.71 11.08 -6.41
N ILE A 182 12.49 11.39 -5.96
CA ILE A 182 11.88 12.72 -6.11
C ILE A 182 11.52 13.36 -4.76
N GLY A 183 11.85 12.72 -3.67
CA GLY A 183 11.69 13.23 -2.30
C GLY A 183 11.39 12.15 -1.29
N ASN A 184 11.27 12.55 -0.04
CA ASN A 184 10.90 11.66 1.06
C ASN A 184 9.79 12.27 1.92
N LYS A 185 9.11 11.44 2.71
CA LYS A 185 7.95 11.81 3.54
C LYS A 185 8.25 13.00 4.47
N SER A 186 9.40 13.00 5.12
CA SER A 186 9.76 14.05 6.06
C SER A 186 9.92 15.40 5.39
N ALA A 187 10.68 15.46 4.29
CA ALA A 187 10.91 16.70 3.54
C ALA A 187 9.64 17.22 2.86
N LEU A 188 8.75 16.32 2.44
CA LEU A 188 7.51 16.65 1.73
C LEU A 188 6.29 16.77 2.65
N SER A 189 6.45 16.71 3.96
CA SER A 189 5.34 16.62 4.92
C SER A 189 4.28 17.74 4.79
N LEU A 190 4.68 18.97 4.44
CA LEU A 190 3.75 20.08 4.15
C LEU A 190 2.87 19.77 2.93
N ILE A 191 3.49 19.39 1.82
CA ILE A 191 2.76 19.06 0.58
C ILE A 191 1.89 17.83 0.77
N LEU A 192 2.39 16.83 1.49
CA LEU A 192 1.63 15.61 1.80
C LEU A 192 0.41 15.90 2.68
N GLN A 193 0.50 16.84 3.63
CA GLN A 193 -0.65 17.31 4.39
C GLN A 193 -1.68 17.97 3.49
N ASP A 194 -1.27 18.82 2.56
CA ASP A 194 -2.20 19.47 1.62
C ASP A 194 -2.91 18.46 0.69
N ILE A 195 -2.20 17.39 0.28
CA ILE A 195 -2.76 16.33 -0.58
C ILE A 195 -3.72 15.43 0.20
N THR A 196 -3.37 15.06 1.43
CA THR A 196 -3.99 13.93 2.13
C THR A 196 -4.77 14.31 3.37
N TRP A 197 -4.64 15.55 3.81
CA TRP A 197 -5.19 16.12 5.04
C TRP A 197 -4.68 15.45 6.32
N VAL A 198 -3.69 14.58 6.19
CA VAL A 198 -3.00 13.99 7.34
C VAL A 198 -2.04 15.02 7.93
N PRO A 199 -2.13 15.37 9.23
CA PRO A 199 -1.26 16.34 9.88
C PRO A 199 0.23 15.96 9.78
N GLN A 200 1.11 16.97 9.75
CA GLN A 200 2.55 16.77 9.59
C GLN A 200 3.19 15.96 10.70
N ASP A 201 2.74 16.13 11.93
CA ASP A 201 3.18 15.37 13.09
C ASP A 201 2.89 13.89 12.92
N ILE A 202 1.68 13.53 12.49
CA ILE A 202 1.31 12.15 12.13
C ILE A 202 2.17 11.61 10.99
N LEU A 203 2.41 12.41 9.94
CA LEU A 203 3.26 12.00 8.83
C LEU A 203 4.71 11.74 9.25
N ARG A 204 5.24 12.51 10.19
CA ARG A 204 6.64 12.40 10.63
C ARG A 204 6.86 11.34 11.70
N GLU A 205 5.93 11.23 12.64
CA GLU A 205 6.10 10.46 13.87
C GLU A 205 5.20 9.21 13.95
N GLY A 206 4.19 9.10 13.06
CA GLY A 206 3.20 8.05 13.06
C GLY A 206 2.03 8.32 14.02
N LEU A 207 1.09 7.37 14.11
CA LEU A 207 -0.15 7.54 14.90
C LEU A 207 0.09 7.63 16.40
N SER A 208 1.19 7.06 16.91
CA SER A 208 1.48 7.00 18.34
C SER A 208 1.76 8.37 18.97
N SER A 209 2.15 9.36 18.18
CA SER A 209 2.55 10.69 18.68
C SER A 209 1.36 11.56 19.10
N ASN A 210 0.20 11.41 18.47
CA ASN A 210 -0.92 12.34 18.68
C ASN A 210 -2.30 11.67 18.77
N CYS A 211 -2.39 10.35 18.88
CA CYS A 211 -3.63 9.56 19.03
C CYS A 211 -4.85 10.17 18.32
N PRO A 212 -4.90 10.23 16.98
CA PRO A 212 -6.01 10.82 16.27
C PRO A 212 -7.30 10.04 16.57
N CYS A 213 -8.42 10.76 16.73
CA CYS A 213 -9.70 10.11 16.94
C CYS A 213 -10.20 9.39 15.67
N VAL A 214 -11.16 8.48 15.83
CA VAL A 214 -11.70 7.66 14.73
C VAL A 214 -12.16 8.52 13.56
N VAL A 215 -12.88 9.62 13.81
CA VAL A 215 -13.38 10.48 12.74
C VAL A 215 -12.27 11.16 11.94
N GLN A 216 -11.15 11.50 12.57
CA GLN A 216 -9.99 12.04 11.86
C GLN A 216 -9.39 11.01 10.91
N ILE A 217 -9.15 9.78 11.37
CA ILE A 217 -8.62 8.69 10.52
C ILE A 217 -9.57 8.42 9.36
N MET A 218 -10.87 8.37 9.62
CA MET A 218 -11.88 8.18 8.58
C MET A 218 -11.92 9.33 7.57
N SER A 219 -11.73 10.58 8.02
CA SER A 219 -11.69 11.74 7.12
C SER A 219 -10.53 11.68 6.13
N TRP A 220 -9.35 11.18 6.52
CA TRP A 220 -8.21 11.00 5.62
C TRP A 220 -8.45 9.92 4.55
N ALA A 221 -9.36 9.00 4.81
CA ALA A 221 -9.74 7.92 3.90
C ALA A 221 -10.94 8.28 3.02
N ALA A 222 -11.68 9.35 3.33
CA ALA A 222 -13.00 9.64 2.76
C ALA A 222 -13.02 9.69 1.23
N ASN A 223 -12.03 10.35 0.62
CA ASN A 223 -11.93 10.53 -0.84
C ASN A 223 -11.09 9.43 -1.52
N ARG A 224 -10.68 8.38 -0.78
CA ARG A 224 -9.90 7.30 -1.35
C ARG A 224 -10.80 6.20 -1.90
N MET A 225 -10.36 5.59 -2.98
CA MET A 225 -11.07 4.51 -3.67
C MET A 225 -10.32 3.20 -3.52
N THR A 226 -11.06 2.10 -3.58
CA THR A 226 -10.52 0.74 -3.58
C THR A 226 -11.12 -0.05 -4.74
N THR A 227 -10.41 -1.07 -5.21
CA THR A 227 -10.91 -1.95 -6.25
C THR A 227 -12.08 -2.80 -5.74
N TRP A 228 -11.96 -3.33 -4.53
CA TRP A 228 -13.01 -4.07 -3.85
C TRP A 228 -13.71 -3.17 -2.84
N VAL A 229 -15.03 -3.27 -2.75
CA VAL A 229 -15.83 -2.44 -1.84
C VAL A 229 -15.45 -2.70 -0.38
N GLU A 230 -15.16 -3.95 -0.05
CA GLU A 230 -14.75 -4.40 1.29
C GLU A 230 -13.41 -3.80 1.73
N ASP A 231 -12.50 -3.55 0.78
CA ASP A 231 -11.19 -2.94 1.07
C ASP A 231 -11.30 -1.53 1.64
N ARG A 232 -12.45 -0.86 1.47
CA ARG A 232 -12.71 0.43 2.14
C ARG A 232 -12.68 0.29 3.67
N ALA A 233 -13.17 -0.85 4.18
CA ALA A 233 -13.11 -1.18 5.60
C ALA A 233 -11.74 -1.76 5.96
N TYR A 234 -11.30 -2.75 5.20
CA TYR A 234 -10.08 -3.51 5.55
C TYR A 234 -8.81 -2.67 5.51
N SER A 235 -8.73 -1.66 4.65
CA SER A 235 -7.59 -0.73 4.61
C SER A 235 -7.51 0.21 5.82
N LEU A 236 -8.58 0.33 6.62
CA LEU A 236 -8.62 1.15 7.84
C LEU A 236 -8.29 0.37 9.10
N MET A 237 -8.38 -0.97 9.07
CA MET A 237 -8.24 -1.79 10.27
C MET A 237 -6.94 -1.53 11.01
N GLY A 238 -5.80 -1.53 10.30
CA GLY A 238 -4.51 -1.29 10.92
C GLY A 238 -4.34 0.14 11.47
N LEU A 239 -4.95 1.12 10.82
CA LEU A 239 -4.95 2.52 11.30
C LEU A 239 -5.78 2.72 12.57
N LEU A 240 -6.78 1.86 12.79
CA LEU A 240 -7.68 1.88 13.93
C LEU A 240 -7.32 0.84 15.00
N ASP A 241 -6.21 0.11 14.81
CA ASP A 241 -5.79 -1.02 15.64
C ASP A 241 -6.89 -2.09 15.84
N MET A 242 -7.59 -2.41 14.73
CA MET A 242 -8.70 -3.36 14.70
C MET A 242 -8.31 -4.64 13.98
N ASN A 243 -8.89 -5.77 14.43
CA ASN A 243 -8.80 -7.05 13.75
C ASN A 243 -10.21 -7.59 13.52
N MET A 244 -10.52 -7.98 12.29
CA MET A 244 -11.82 -8.58 11.98
C MET A 244 -11.67 -9.68 10.91
N PRO A 245 -12.65 -10.61 10.84
CA PRO A 245 -12.68 -11.63 9.78
C PRO A 245 -12.81 -11.00 8.40
N MET A 246 -12.06 -11.52 7.42
CA MET A 246 -12.15 -11.10 6.02
C MET A 246 -13.23 -11.88 5.29
N LEU A 247 -14.30 -11.22 4.90
CA LEU A 247 -15.46 -11.80 4.21
C LEU A 247 -15.67 -11.10 2.86
N TYR A 248 -14.79 -11.38 1.89
CA TYR A 248 -14.99 -10.87 0.53
C TYR A 248 -16.28 -11.43 -0.07
N GLY A 249 -17.07 -10.57 -0.68
CA GLY A 249 -18.40 -10.86 -1.21
C GLY A 249 -19.55 -10.32 -0.38
N GLU A 250 -19.28 -9.77 0.84
CA GLU A 250 -20.31 -9.12 1.66
C GLU A 250 -20.60 -7.67 1.26
N GLY A 251 -19.78 -7.08 0.38
CA GLY A 251 -19.94 -5.74 -0.14
C GLY A 251 -19.86 -4.67 0.96
N LYS A 252 -20.82 -3.75 0.97
CA LYS A 252 -20.88 -2.63 1.94
C LYS A 252 -20.97 -3.07 3.41
N LYS A 253 -21.36 -4.33 3.69
CA LYS A 253 -21.47 -4.86 5.07
C LYS A 253 -20.11 -4.90 5.77
N ALA A 254 -19.00 -5.07 5.04
CA ALA A 254 -17.67 -5.01 5.62
C ALA A 254 -17.44 -3.71 6.40
N PHE A 255 -17.91 -2.59 5.86
CA PHE A 255 -17.79 -1.29 6.53
C PHE A 255 -18.70 -1.17 7.76
N GLN A 256 -19.91 -1.74 7.70
CA GLN A 256 -20.80 -1.81 8.87
C GLN A 256 -20.18 -2.66 9.99
N HIS A 257 -19.56 -3.79 9.64
CA HIS A 257 -18.85 -4.62 10.62
C HIS A 257 -17.69 -3.85 11.27
N LEU A 258 -16.90 -3.11 10.48
CA LEU A 258 -15.84 -2.27 11.04
C LEU A 258 -16.41 -1.22 12.01
N GLN A 259 -17.52 -0.54 11.67
CA GLN A 259 -18.16 0.43 12.56
C GLN A 259 -18.63 -0.20 13.87
N LEU A 260 -19.27 -1.37 13.79
CA LEU A 260 -19.71 -2.11 14.99
C LEU A 260 -18.52 -2.51 15.87
N GLU A 261 -17.43 -2.99 15.26
CA GLU A 261 -16.21 -3.34 15.99
C GLU A 261 -15.62 -2.11 16.70
N ILE A 262 -15.55 -0.96 16.01
CA ILE A 262 -15.09 0.29 16.60
C ILE A 262 -15.95 0.69 17.80
N ILE A 263 -17.28 0.61 17.70
CA ILE A 263 -18.20 0.93 18.79
C ILE A 263 -18.01 -0.03 19.98
N CYS A 264 -17.77 -1.31 19.71
CA CYS A 264 -17.60 -2.31 20.76
C CYS A 264 -16.25 -2.22 21.48
N VAL A 265 -15.18 -1.89 20.76
CA VAL A 265 -13.80 -1.94 21.26
C VAL A 265 -13.28 -0.58 21.70
N LEU A 266 -13.56 0.47 20.94
CA LEU A 266 -13.09 1.83 21.22
C LEU A 266 -14.19 2.63 21.93
N ASN A 267 -13.87 3.23 23.08
CA ASN A 267 -14.76 4.21 23.75
C ASN A 267 -14.72 5.59 23.05
N ASP A 268 -14.48 5.61 21.72
CA ASP A 268 -14.37 6.84 20.94
C ASP A 268 -15.73 7.22 20.33
N GLN A 269 -16.42 8.17 20.99
CA GLN A 269 -17.72 8.66 20.53
C GLN A 269 -17.62 9.55 19.30
N SER A 270 -16.43 9.90 18.82
CA SER A 270 -16.27 10.73 17.62
C SER A 270 -16.88 10.09 16.37
N ILE A 271 -17.01 8.76 16.36
CA ILE A 271 -17.68 8.02 15.28
C ILE A 271 -19.12 8.53 15.00
N PHE A 272 -19.76 9.17 15.99
CA PHE A 272 -21.10 9.75 15.86
C PHE A 272 -21.08 11.26 15.56
N ALA A 273 -19.92 11.90 15.51
CA ALA A 273 -19.78 13.34 15.34
C ALA A 273 -19.80 13.79 13.86
N TRP A 274 -20.75 13.27 13.09
CA TRP A 274 -20.95 13.66 11.69
C TRP A 274 -21.90 14.85 11.58
N HIS A 275 -21.40 16.02 11.14
CA HIS A 275 -22.24 17.13 10.74
C HIS A 275 -22.54 17.05 9.23
N CYS A 276 -23.81 16.85 8.88
CA CYS A 276 -24.30 17.22 7.56
C CYS A 276 -24.64 18.72 7.60
N ASP A 277 -23.76 19.57 7.07
CA ASP A 277 -24.11 20.96 6.77
C ASP A 277 -25.03 20.98 5.53
N GLU A 278 -26.34 20.92 5.77
CA GLU A 278 -27.37 21.07 4.72
C GLU A 278 -27.46 22.47 4.11
N LYS A 279 -26.62 23.44 4.55
CA LYS A 279 -26.85 24.86 4.27
C LYS A 279 -25.89 25.53 3.28
N ASN A 280 -24.80 24.92 2.90
CA ASN A 280 -23.91 25.49 1.89
C ASN A 280 -23.72 24.50 0.75
N GLY A 281 -24.30 24.82 -0.43
CA GLY A 281 -24.17 24.07 -1.68
C GLY A 281 -22.75 24.10 -2.29
N ALA A 282 -21.73 24.02 -1.45
CA ALA A 282 -20.38 23.68 -1.84
C ALA A 282 -20.24 22.17 -1.61
N ASP A 283 -20.18 21.44 -2.71
CA ASP A 283 -19.95 20.01 -2.80
C ASP A 283 -18.70 19.55 -2.04
N LEU A 284 -18.80 19.44 -0.73
CA LEU A 284 -18.01 18.45 0.00
C LEU A 284 -18.64 17.10 -0.37
N GLN A 285 -18.21 16.52 -1.48
CA GLN A 285 -18.60 15.18 -1.92
C GLN A 285 -18.09 14.17 -0.87
N TYR A 286 -18.90 13.99 0.16
CA TYR A 286 -18.76 12.82 1.03
C TYR A 286 -18.98 11.57 0.17
N PRO A 287 -18.16 10.52 0.31
CA PRO A 287 -18.35 9.30 -0.47
C PRO A 287 -19.78 8.81 -0.27
N CYS A 288 -20.54 8.67 -1.36
CA CYS A 288 -21.90 8.10 -1.35
C CYS A 288 -21.97 6.84 -0.48
N GLY A 289 -22.81 6.86 0.56
CA GLY A 289 -23.08 5.73 1.44
C GLY A 289 -22.80 5.96 2.92
N TRP A 290 -22.13 7.03 3.33
CA TRP A 290 -21.85 7.29 4.75
C TRP A 290 -23.09 7.78 5.55
N PRO A 291 -23.93 8.72 5.05
CA PRO A 291 -25.12 9.15 5.76
C PRO A 291 -26.25 8.10 5.80
N GLU A 292 -26.31 7.20 4.80
CA GLU A 292 -27.36 6.17 4.75
C GLU A 292 -27.13 5.02 5.73
N LEU A 293 -25.85 4.75 6.09
CA LEU A 293 -25.52 3.67 7.02
C LEU A 293 -25.83 3.99 8.48
N LEU A 294 -25.86 5.28 8.86
CA LEU A 294 -26.21 5.72 10.21
C LEU A 294 -27.71 5.97 10.42
N ARG A 295 -28.53 6.00 9.38
CA ARG A 295 -30.01 6.17 9.50
C ARG A 295 -30.74 4.92 10.01
N GLY A 296 -30.05 3.81 10.16
CA GLY A 296 -30.60 2.53 10.63
C GLY A 296 -30.16 2.10 12.03
N LEU A 297 -29.40 2.93 12.76
CA LEU A 297 -29.10 2.80 14.19
C LEU A 297 -29.89 3.85 14.98
#